data_5fdfa81016f32eadb885c59e7f596ffc
#
_entry.id   5fdfa81016f32eadb885c59e7f596ffc
#
_cell.length_a   1.000
_cell.length_b   1.000
_cell.length_c   1.000
_cell.angle_alpha   90.00
_cell.angle_beta   90.00
_cell.angle_gamma   90.00
#
_symmetry.space_group_name_H-M   'P 1'
#
loop_
_entity.id
_entity.type
_entity.pdbx_description
1 polymer ?
#
loop_
_entity_poly.entity_id
_entity_poly.type
_entity_poly.pdbx_seq_one_letter_code
_entity_poly.pdbx_strand_id
1 'polypeptide(L)'
;EGALQKHGRLMVLLPQVQDMYPNGITQNVDDQIGAFIEVKGLSHQMEGSTRPTFFRGVATVVTKLFNVVMPDRAYFGQKDIQQAIVIRRLVDDLLFMFPHGSRNVHVLPTVRDPQDQLALSSRNKYLDAQGRHVAPVLYAALKKGQGVWDDLATKNVAPADRWSPTLEAVQ
;
A
#
# COMPACT_ATOMS: atom_id res chain seq x y z
N GLU A 1 -16.82 -3.01 16.31
CA GLU A 1 -16.39 -2.84 17.72
C GLU A 1 -16.04 -4.19 18.38
N GLY A 2 -16.89 -5.23 18.32
CA GLY A 2 -16.66 -6.51 19.02
C GLY A 2 -15.41 -7.29 18.60
N ALA A 3 -14.94 -7.18 17.34
CA ALA A 3 -13.72 -7.83 16.87
C ALA A 3 -12.45 -7.19 17.43
N LEU A 4 -12.49 -5.89 17.74
CA LEU A 4 -11.36 -5.12 18.23
C LEU A 4 -11.16 -5.26 19.74
N GLN A 5 -12.26 -5.45 20.49
CA GLN A 5 -12.21 -5.63 21.95
C GLN A 5 -11.42 -6.87 22.42
N LYS A 6 -11.25 -7.86 21.54
CA LYS A 6 -10.50 -9.09 21.86
C LYS A 6 -8.98 -8.90 21.92
N HIS A 7 -8.46 -7.76 21.46
CA HIS A 7 -7.03 -7.53 21.29
C HIS A 7 -6.41 -6.57 22.33
N GLY A 8 -7.07 -6.35 23.48
CA GLY A 8 -6.54 -5.55 24.57
C GLY A 8 -6.90 -4.06 24.45
N ARG A 9 -6.00 -3.18 24.88
CA ARG A 9 -6.24 -1.73 24.82
C ARG A 9 -6.16 -1.22 23.39
N LEU A 10 -7.32 -0.97 22.78
CA LEU A 10 -7.44 -0.42 21.45
C LEU A 10 -7.99 1.01 21.55
N MET A 11 -7.34 1.92 20.85
CA MET A 11 -7.81 3.28 20.66
C MET A 11 -8.10 3.48 19.17
N VAL A 12 -9.27 4.02 18.83
CA VAL A 12 -9.65 4.32 17.45
C VAL A 12 -9.60 5.84 17.26
N LEU A 13 -8.70 6.29 16.39
CA LEU A 13 -8.67 7.67 15.91
C LEU A 13 -9.59 7.78 14.68
N LEU A 14 -10.66 8.56 14.77
CA LEU A 14 -11.64 8.75 13.70
C LEU A 14 -11.83 10.26 13.42
N PRO A 15 -10.87 10.91 12.76
CA PRO A 15 -10.97 12.33 12.45
C PRO A 15 -12.03 12.58 11.38
N GLN A 16 -12.73 13.71 11.48
CA GLN A 16 -13.59 14.21 10.42
C GLN A 16 -12.72 14.78 9.26
N VAL A 17 -13.30 14.91 8.07
CA VAL A 17 -12.59 15.50 6.93
C VAL A 17 -12.11 16.91 7.25
N GLN A 18 -12.90 17.70 7.95
CA GLN A 18 -12.56 19.07 8.36
C GLN A 18 -11.40 19.14 9.36
N ASP A 19 -11.24 18.12 10.23
CA ASP A 19 -10.10 18.04 11.16
C ASP A 19 -8.79 17.84 10.39
N MET A 20 -8.84 17.04 9.33
CA MET A 20 -7.68 16.74 8.49
C MET A 20 -7.42 17.82 7.43
N TYR A 21 -8.48 18.47 6.93
CA TYR A 21 -8.41 19.45 5.84
C TYR A 21 -9.31 20.66 6.15
N PRO A 22 -8.90 21.56 7.05
CA PRO A 22 -9.74 22.70 7.48
C PRO A 22 -10.03 23.68 6.35
N ASN A 23 -9.16 23.73 5.32
CA ASN A 23 -9.34 24.56 4.12
C ASN A 23 -10.07 23.84 2.97
N GLY A 24 -10.67 22.66 3.26
CA GLY A 24 -11.26 21.78 2.25
C GLY A 24 -10.26 20.87 1.57
N ILE A 25 -10.79 19.96 0.74
CA ILE A 25 -10.01 19.00 -0.04
C ILE A 25 -10.49 19.02 -1.49
N THR A 26 -9.55 19.12 -2.42
CA THR A 26 -9.78 19.02 -3.87
C THR A 26 -8.70 18.18 -4.53
N GLN A 27 -9.04 17.51 -5.63
CA GLN A 27 -8.06 16.79 -6.46
C GLN A 27 -7.36 17.70 -7.46
N ASN A 28 -7.93 18.88 -7.76
CA ASN A 28 -7.28 19.88 -8.58
C ASN A 28 -6.17 20.56 -7.77
N VAL A 29 -4.93 20.38 -8.20
CA VAL A 29 -3.74 20.90 -7.48
C VAL A 29 -3.75 22.42 -7.40
N ASP A 30 -4.23 23.09 -8.43
CA ASP A 30 -4.24 24.56 -8.52
C ASP A 30 -5.24 25.21 -7.55
N ASP A 31 -6.26 24.44 -7.14
CA ASP A 31 -7.29 24.89 -6.18
C ASP A 31 -6.96 24.48 -4.73
N GLN A 32 -5.84 23.78 -4.51
CA GLN A 32 -5.45 23.32 -3.17
C GLN A 32 -4.90 24.47 -2.33
N ILE A 33 -5.40 24.59 -1.09
CA ILE A 33 -4.94 25.58 -0.11
C ILE A 33 -4.36 24.84 1.10
N GLY A 34 -3.09 25.08 1.40
CA GLY A 34 -2.40 24.50 2.55
C GLY A 34 -1.09 23.80 2.22
N ALA A 35 -0.57 23.08 3.21
CA ALA A 35 0.66 22.30 3.04
C ALA A 35 0.34 20.90 2.52
N PHE A 36 1.02 20.49 1.46
CA PHE A 36 0.92 19.18 0.85
C PHE A 36 2.30 18.57 0.68
N ILE A 37 2.38 17.25 0.74
CA ILE A 37 3.63 16.51 0.62
C ILE A 37 3.62 15.67 -0.65
N GLU A 38 4.67 15.78 -1.42
CA GLU A 38 4.92 15.00 -2.62
C GLU A 38 6.22 14.23 -2.50
N VAL A 39 6.20 12.93 -2.76
CA VAL A 39 7.38 12.08 -2.77
C VAL A 39 7.82 11.88 -4.21
N LYS A 40 8.76 12.69 -4.68
CA LYS A 40 9.24 12.63 -6.07
C LYS A 40 10.02 11.35 -6.36
N GLY A 41 9.93 10.89 -7.62
CA GLY A 41 10.61 9.67 -8.08
C GLY A 41 9.85 8.37 -7.82
N LEU A 42 8.86 8.37 -6.90
CA LEU A 42 8.06 7.20 -6.54
C LEU A 42 6.55 7.40 -6.77
N SER A 43 6.09 8.65 -6.77
CA SER A 43 4.66 8.99 -6.83
C SER A 43 4.10 9.09 -8.25
N HIS A 44 4.95 9.07 -9.28
CA HIS A 44 4.55 9.35 -10.67
C HIS A 44 4.56 8.11 -11.57
N GLN A 45 4.88 6.94 -11.01
CA GLN A 45 4.98 5.67 -11.72
C GLN A 45 3.80 4.77 -11.36
N MET A 46 3.54 3.73 -12.15
CA MET A 46 2.52 2.72 -11.90
C MET A 46 1.14 3.36 -11.60
N GLU A 47 0.56 3.14 -10.42
CA GLU A 47 -0.70 3.75 -10.00
C GLU A 47 -0.66 5.29 -10.03
N GLY A 48 0.48 5.88 -9.77
CA GLY A 48 0.67 7.34 -9.82
C GLY A 48 0.60 7.93 -11.25
N SER A 49 0.87 7.14 -12.29
CA SER A 49 0.73 7.60 -13.68
C SER A 49 -0.74 7.71 -14.10
N THR A 50 -1.60 6.83 -13.57
CA THR A 50 -3.03 6.83 -13.84
C THR A 50 -3.83 7.73 -12.89
N ARG A 51 -3.25 8.03 -11.72
CA ARG A 51 -3.84 8.86 -10.66
C ARG A 51 -2.81 9.86 -10.11
N PRO A 52 -2.47 10.92 -10.85
CA PRO A 52 -1.31 11.77 -10.54
C PRO A 52 -1.27 12.39 -9.13
N THR A 53 -2.44 12.69 -8.54
CA THR A 53 -2.53 13.32 -7.20
C THR A 53 -2.70 12.32 -6.06
N PHE A 54 -2.86 11.03 -6.37
CA PHE A 54 -3.19 10.00 -5.37
C PHE A 54 -2.12 9.90 -4.28
N PHE A 55 -0.86 9.70 -4.65
CA PHE A 55 0.21 9.55 -3.65
C PHE A 55 0.55 10.86 -2.93
N ARG A 56 0.32 12.02 -3.56
CA ARG A 56 0.37 13.31 -2.88
C ARG A 56 -0.67 13.38 -1.74
N GLY A 57 -1.88 12.91 -1.99
CA GLY A 57 -2.92 12.78 -0.97
C GLY A 57 -2.54 11.81 0.14
N VAL A 58 -2.04 10.63 -0.23
CA VAL A 58 -1.56 9.60 0.73
C VAL A 58 -0.42 10.14 1.59
N ALA A 59 0.62 10.71 0.99
CA ALA A 59 1.76 11.28 1.72
C ALA A 59 1.31 12.36 2.70
N THR A 60 0.42 13.25 2.27
CA THR A 60 -0.09 14.35 3.10
C THR A 60 -0.90 13.83 4.29
N VAL A 61 -1.87 12.93 4.07
CA VAL A 61 -2.72 12.43 5.16
C VAL A 61 -1.94 11.56 6.13
N VAL A 62 -1.03 10.72 5.63
CA VAL A 62 -0.21 9.86 6.50
C VAL A 62 0.74 10.70 7.35
N THR A 63 1.32 11.77 6.80
CA THR A 63 2.13 12.72 7.57
C THR A 63 1.32 13.33 8.72
N LYS A 64 0.10 13.79 8.47
CA LYS A 64 -0.77 14.34 9.52
C LYS A 64 -1.07 13.29 10.59
N LEU A 65 -1.41 12.07 10.19
CA LEU A 65 -1.67 10.98 11.14
C LEU A 65 -0.43 10.62 11.97
N PHE A 66 0.75 10.57 11.37
CA PHE A 66 1.99 10.30 12.08
C PHE A 66 2.35 11.39 13.08
N ASN A 67 2.11 12.66 12.74
CA ASN A 67 2.33 13.77 13.67
C ASN A 67 1.35 13.77 14.85
N VAL A 68 0.11 13.35 14.64
CA VAL A 68 -0.90 13.29 15.71
C VAL A 68 -0.70 12.07 16.61
N VAL A 69 -0.43 10.90 16.00
CA VAL A 69 -0.34 9.62 16.73
C VAL A 69 1.06 9.38 17.29
N MET A 70 2.10 9.85 16.59
CA MET A 70 3.52 9.58 16.91
C MET A 70 3.77 8.08 17.18
N PRO A 71 3.47 7.19 16.24
CA PRO A 71 3.51 5.76 16.50
C PRO A 71 4.96 5.24 16.55
N ASP A 72 5.22 4.23 17.40
CA ASP A 72 6.47 3.48 17.38
C ASP A 72 6.59 2.55 16.17
N ARG A 73 5.47 2.09 15.66
CA ARG A 73 5.37 1.19 14.51
C ARG A 73 4.13 1.50 13.69
N ALA A 74 4.25 1.38 12.37
CA ALA A 74 3.13 1.51 11.43
C ALA A 74 3.03 0.25 10.56
N TYR A 75 1.80 -0.13 10.20
CA TYR A 75 1.53 -1.36 9.46
C TYR A 75 0.72 -1.06 8.20
N PHE A 76 1.22 -1.52 7.06
CA PHE A 76 0.58 -1.36 5.75
C PHE A 76 0.43 -2.70 5.06
N GLY A 77 -0.59 -2.83 4.21
CA GLY A 77 -0.82 -4.06 3.46
C GLY A 77 0.08 -4.16 2.22
N GLN A 78 0.62 -5.35 1.95
CA GLN A 78 1.40 -5.64 0.75
C GLN A 78 0.62 -5.43 -0.55
N LYS A 79 -0.71 -5.54 -0.51
CA LYS A 79 -1.57 -5.28 -1.66
C LYS A 79 -1.30 -3.90 -2.28
N ASP A 80 -1.07 -2.90 -1.44
CA ASP A 80 -0.78 -1.53 -1.85
C ASP A 80 0.73 -1.24 -1.69
N ILE A 81 1.58 -2.10 -2.26
CA ILE A 81 3.05 -2.08 -2.05
C ILE A 81 3.70 -0.75 -2.44
N GLN A 82 3.26 -0.11 -3.52
CA GLN A 82 3.78 1.19 -3.93
C GLN A 82 3.52 2.24 -2.84
N GLN A 83 2.32 2.23 -2.24
CA GLN A 83 2.00 3.10 -1.10
C GLN A 83 2.96 2.88 0.07
N ALA A 84 3.23 1.62 0.42
CA ALA A 84 4.15 1.30 1.52
C ALA A 84 5.58 1.78 1.24
N ILE A 85 6.04 1.68 -0.01
CA ILE A 85 7.36 2.17 -0.43
C ILE A 85 7.41 3.71 -0.35
N VAL A 86 6.38 4.39 -0.84
CA VAL A 86 6.25 5.86 -0.75
C VAL A 86 6.30 6.31 0.72
N ILE A 87 5.59 5.60 1.61
CA ILE A 87 5.55 5.94 3.04
C ILE A 87 6.90 5.67 3.73
N ARG A 88 7.60 4.60 3.40
CA ARG A 88 8.96 4.36 3.91
C ARG A 88 9.90 5.49 3.51
N ARG A 89 9.87 5.88 2.25
CA ARG A 89 10.66 7.01 1.75
C ARG A 89 10.31 8.31 2.45
N LEU A 90 9.02 8.57 2.65
CA LEU A 90 8.50 9.72 3.40
C LEU A 90 9.07 9.79 4.82
N VAL A 91 9.06 8.64 5.52
CA VAL A 91 9.56 8.55 6.91
C VAL A 91 11.06 8.87 6.99
N ASP A 92 11.84 8.35 6.06
CA ASP A 92 13.28 8.57 6.03
C ASP A 92 13.62 10.01 5.61
N ASP A 93 12.99 10.55 4.56
CA ASP A 93 13.30 11.87 4.03
C ASP A 93 12.84 13.01 4.96
N LEU A 94 11.73 12.83 5.67
CA LEU A 94 11.21 13.83 6.62
C LEU A 94 11.68 13.60 8.06
N LEU A 95 12.55 12.64 8.29
CA LEU A 95 13.12 12.32 9.60
C LEU A 95 12.06 12.16 10.70
N PHE A 96 10.97 11.46 10.39
CA PHE A 96 9.97 11.17 11.40
C PHE A 96 10.58 10.45 12.60
N MET A 97 10.11 10.82 13.80
CA MET A 97 10.59 10.25 15.06
C MET A 97 10.11 8.81 15.28
N PHE A 98 10.23 7.98 14.25
CA PHE A 98 10.04 6.54 14.39
C PHE A 98 11.31 5.92 15.00
N PRO A 99 11.21 5.12 16.05
CA PRO A 99 12.32 4.27 16.45
C PRO A 99 12.80 3.45 15.25
N HIS A 100 14.07 3.55 14.91
CA HIS A 100 14.69 2.88 13.74
C HIS A 100 14.15 3.31 12.34
N GLY A 101 13.51 4.48 12.21
CA GLY A 101 13.06 5.05 10.94
C GLY A 101 12.09 4.14 10.17
N SER A 102 12.24 4.08 8.85
CA SER A 102 11.35 3.31 7.97
C SER A 102 11.36 1.79 8.21
N ARG A 103 12.32 1.24 8.98
CA ARG A 103 12.32 -0.17 9.38
C ARG A 103 11.11 -0.54 10.24
N ASN A 104 10.55 0.43 10.95
CA ASN A 104 9.32 0.26 11.73
C ASN A 104 8.03 0.56 10.94
N VAL A 105 8.14 0.79 9.64
CA VAL A 105 7.02 0.74 8.69
C VAL A 105 6.94 -0.69 8.15
N HIS A 106 6.10 -1.51 8.77
CA HIS A 106 5.95 -2.92 8.44
C HIS A 106 4.97 -3.13 7.30
N VAL A 107 5.32 -4.03 6.37
CA VAL A 107 4.43 -4.45 5.29
C VAL A 107 3.91 -5.85 5.61
N LEU A 108 2.60 -5.98 5.77
CA LEU A 108 1.94 -7.24 6.09
C LEU A 108 1.46 -7.94 4.81
N PRO A 109 1.52 -9.27 4.76
CA PRO A 109 1.01 -10.04 3.64
C PRO A 109 -0.44 -9.72 3.32
N THR A 110 -0.82 -9.78 2.05
CA THR A 110 -2.19 -9.57 1.60
C THR A 110 -3.11 -10.66 2.17
N VAL A 111 -4.14 -10.26 2.91
CA VAL A 111 -5.20 -11.17 3.34
C VAL A 111 -6.07 -11.52 2.13
N ARG A 112 -6.34 -12.81 1.96
CA ARG A 112 -7.09 -13.33 0.81
C ARG A 112 -8.29 -14.14 1.25
N ASP A 113 -9.29 -14.19 0.40
CA ASP A 113 -10.47 -15.02 0.61
C ASP A 113 -10.03 -16.50 0.62
N PRO A 114 -10.42 -17.29 1.64
CA PRO A 114 -10.00 -18.69 1.74
C PRO A 114 -10.58 -19.58 0.63
N GLN A 115 -11.69 -19.18 -0.01
CA GLN A 115 -12.36 -19.98 -1.03
C GLN A 115 -11.68 -19.83 -2.41
N ASP A 116 -11.35 -18.62 -2.82
CA ASP A 116 -10.85 -18.35 -4.17
C ASP A 116 -9.49 -17.61 -4.21
N GLN A 117 -8.93 -17.32 -3.05
CA GLN A 117 -7.65 -16.61 -2.92
C GLN A 117 -7.63 -15.18 -3.46
N LEU A 118 -8.80 -14.60 -3.79
CA LEU A 118 -8.89 -13.20 -4.17
C LEU A 118 -8.48 -12.31 -2.98
N ALA A 119 -7.64 -11.29 -3.24
CA ALA A 119 -7.27 -10.32 -2.22
C ALA A 119 -8.51 -9.61 -1.65
N LEU A 120 -8.63 -9.54 -0.32
CA LEU A 120 -9.76 -8.88 0.30
C LEU A 120 -9.76 -7.38 -0.03
N SER A 121 -10.89 -6.89 -0.52
CA SER A 121 -11.12 -5.50 -0.87
C SER A 121 -12.60 -5.15 -0.79
N SER A 122 -12.92 -3.94 -0.31
CA SER A 122 -14.29 -3.42 -0.39
C SER A 122 -14.79 -3.28 -1.82
N ARG A 123 -13.88 -3.17 -2.80
CA ARG A 123 -14.22 -3.12 -4.24
C ARG A 123 -14.69 -4.46 -4.80
N ASN A 124 -14.43 -5.57 -4.14
CA ASN A 124 -14.90 -6.89 -4.60
C ASN A 124 -16.44 -6.98 -4.69
N LYS A 125 -17.15 -6.12 -3.94
CA LYS A 125 -18.62 -6.00 -4.02
C LYS A 125 -19.14 -5.52 -5.39
N TYR A 126 -18.28 -4.94 -6.23
CA TYR A 126 -18.63 -4.49 -7.57
C TYR A 126 -18.41 -5.56 -8.65
N LEU A 127 -17.82 -6.71 -8.29
CA LEU A 127 -17.65 -7.84 -9.20
C LEU A 127 -19.00 -8.57 -9.34
N ASP A 128 -19.43 -8.78 -10.56
CA ASP A 128 -20.48 -9.74 -10.87
C ASP A 128 -19.98 -11.20 -10.74
N ALA A 129 -20.85 -12.16 -10.97
CA ALA A 129 -20.50 -13.59 -10.82
C ALA A 129 -19.37 -14.01 -11.79
N GLN A 130 -19.37 -13.51 -13.02
CA GLN A 130 -18.34 -13.80 -14.01
C GLN A 130 -17.01 -13.13 -13.63
N GLY A 131 -17.05 -11.86 -13.29
CA GLY A 131 -15.86 -11.12 -12.82
C GLY A 131 -15.25 -11.74 -11.56
N ARG A 132 -16.10 -12.19 -10.62
CA ARG A 132 -15.63 -12.89 -9.41
C ARG A 132 -14.95 -14.22 -9.74
N HIS A 133 -15.46 -14.96 -10.71
CA HIS A 133 -14.86 -16.23 -11.15
C HIS A 133 -13.49 -16.04 -11.79
N VAL A 134 -13.30 -14.96 -12.54
CA VAL A 134 -12.04 -14.68 -13.26
C VAL A 134 -11.00 -13.96 -12.38
N ALA A 135 -11.44 -13.12 -11.44
CA ALA A 135 -10.54 -12.27 -10.64
C ALA A 135 -9.37 -13.01 -9.95
N PRO A 136 -9.50 -14.28 -9.48
CA PRO A 136 -8.39 -15.03 -8.88
C PRO A 136 -7.23 -15.34 -9.82
N VAL A 137 -7.41 -15.25 -11.14
CA VAL A 137 -6.36 -15.53 -12.14
C VAL A 137 -5.10 -14.69 -11.90
N LEU A 138 -5.26 -13.45 -11.45
CA LEU A 138 -4.11 -12.59 -11.13
C LEU A 138 -3.22 -13.21 -10.04
N TYR A 139 -3.84 -13.76 -8.99
CA TYR A 139 -3.05 -14.40 -7.94
C TYR A 139 -2.41 -15.71 -8.40
N ALA A 140 -3.10 -16.49 -9.22
CA ALA A 140 -2.53 -17.69 -9.81
C ALA A 140 -1.30 -17.37 -10.66
N ALA A 141 -1.36 -16.32 -11.49
CA ALA A 141 -0.23 -15.82 -12.27
C ALA A 141 0.95 -15.38 -11.38
N LEU A 142 0.67 -14.60 -10.32
CA LEU A 142 1.69 -14.19 -9.36
C LEU A 142 2.35 -15.37 -8.66
N LYS A 143 1.58 -16.39 -8.29
CA LYS A 143 2.11 -17.63 -7.69
C LYS A 143 2.99 -18.41 -8.65
N LYS A 144 2.62 -18.47 -9.92
CA LYS A 144 3.43 -19.09 -10.97
C LYS A 144 4.78 -18.36 -11.13
N GLY A 145 4.75 -17.02 -11.20
CA GLY A 145 5.97 -16.22 -11.25
C GLY A 145 6.84 -16.40 -10.00
N GLN A 146 6.24 -16.41 -8.81
CA GLN A 146 6.97 -16.70 -7.57
C GLN A 146 7.67 -18.08 -7.63
N GLY A 147 6.97 -19.11 -8.10
CA GLY A 147 7.56 -20.45 -8.26
C GLY A 147 8.79 -20.46 -9.16
N VAL A 148 8.73 -19.75 -10.31
CA VAL A 148 9.88 -19.60 -11.21
C VAL A 148 11.04 -18.84 -10.53
N TRP A 149 10.74 -17.75 -9.83
CA TRP A 149 11.74 -16.98 -9.10
C TRP A 149 12.47 -17.81 -8.05
N ASP A 150 11.73 -18.59 -7.27
CA ASP A 150 12.25 -19.42 -6.19
C ASP A 150 13.10 -20.60 -6.76
N ASP A 151 12.63 -21.22 -7.84
CA ASP A 151 13.38 -22.30 -8.55
C ASP A 151 14.72 -21.77 -9.10
N LEU A 152 14.71 -20.60 -9.73
CA LEU A 152 15.95 -19.96 -10.20
C LEU A 152 16.88 -19.57 -9.04
N ALA A 153 16.31 -19.22 -7.87
CA ALA A 153 17.08 -18.97 -6.67
C ALA A 153 17.81 -20.23 -6.18
N THR A 154 17.13 -21.38 -6.17
CA THR A 154 17.75 -22.67 -5.77
C THR A 154 18.86 -23.08 -6.72
N LYS A 155 18.78 -22.69 -8.00
CA LYS A 155 19.81 -22.90 -9.04
C LYS A 155 20.94 -21.87 -9.01
N ASN A 156 20.99 -21.00 -7.98
CA ASN A 156 21.99 -19.94 -7.81
C ASN A 156 22.04 -18.91 -8.96
N VAL A 157 20.95 -18.73 -9.70
CA VAL A 157 20.86 -17.67 -10.72
C VAL A 157 20.87 -16.32 -10.00
N ALA A 158 21.64 -15.36 -10.51
CA ALA A 158 21.71 -14.02 -9.90
C ALA A 158 20.33 -13.30 -9.92
N PRO A 159 19.99 -12.51 -8.89
CA PRO A 159 18.68 -11.84 -8.83
C PRO A 159 18.34 -11.01 -10.07
N ALA A 160 19.32 -10.35 -10.68
CA ALA A 160 19.13 -9.57 -11.89
C ALA A 160 18.65 -10.39 -13.08
N ASP A 161 19.08 -11.66 -13.17
CA ASP A 161 18.80 -12.56 -14.30
C ASP A 161 17.48 -13.34 -14.10
N ARG A 162 16.86 -13.25 -12.92
CA ARG A 162 15.59 -13.94 -12.64
C ARG A 162 14.37 -13.20 -13.17
N TRP A 163 14.47 -11.89 -13.46
CA TRP A 163 13.31 -11.06 -13.81
C TRP A 163 12.64 -11.48 -15.11
N SER A 164 13.40 -11.64 -16.21
CA SER A 164 12.79 -11.98 -17.51
C SER A 164 12.03 -13.30 -17.47
N PRO A 165 12.60 -14.44 -17.01
CA PRO A 165 11.85 -15.70 -16.93
C PRO A 165 10.64 -15.62 -15.98
N THR A 166 10.75 -14.85 -14.91
CA THR A 166 9.64 -14.67 -13.97
C THR A 166 8.50 -13.89 -14.59
N LEU A 167 8.78 -12.81 -15.32
CA LEU A 167 7.78 -12.01 -16.02
C LEU A 167 7.09 -12.78 -17.14
N GLU A 168 7.84 -13.56 -17.92
CA GLU A 168 7.28 -14.46 -18.96
C GLU A 168 6.33 -15.50 -18.36
N ALA A 169 6.62 -16.00 -17.16
CA ALA A 169 5.76 -16.96 -16.49
C ALA A 169 4.44 -16.37 -15.96
N VAL A 170 4.37 -15.06 -15.77
CA VAL A 170 3.16 -14.35 -15.28
C VAL A 170 2.21 -14.00 -16.42
N GLN A 171 2.68 -13.90 -17.65
CA GLN A 171 1.88 -13.67 -18.85
C GLN A 171 1.08 -14.92 -19.24
#